data_888094b88ca91675d68678e6047791ed
#
_entry.id   888094b88ca91675d68678e6047791ed
#
_cell.length_a   1.000
_cell.length_b   1.000
_cell.length_c   1.000
_cell.angle_alpha   90.00
_cell.angle_beta   90.00
_cell.angle_gamma   90.00
#
_symmetry.space_group_name_H-M   'P 1'
#
loop_
_entity.id
_entity.type
_entity.pdbx_description
1 polymer ?
#
loop_
_entity_poly.entity_id
_entity_poly.type
_entity_poly.pdbx_seq_one_letter_code
_entity_poly.pdbx_strand_id
1 'polypeptide(L)'
;DPAAADPTAAEPSADNSPADGARDEAQRVWDVVVVGAGPAGASAAYAAAVAGRRVLLLEKAELPRYKTCGGGIIGPSRDALPPGFELPFRDKVHAVTFSNNGRFTRTRRSKQMLFGLINRPEFDQQLVEHAQKAGAELRTGVTVQRVEQHGSAVPDRRTVAVVLQGGETILARAVVGADGSASRIGAHVGVKLDQVDLGLEAEIPVPETVAEDWKGRVLIDWGPMPGSYGWVFPKGDTLTVGVISARGEGAATKRYLEDFVGRLGLAGFEPSISSGHLTRCRADDSPLSRGRVLVCGDAAGLLEPWTREGISFALRSGRLAGEWAVRIAEAHDAVDARRQALNYAFAIKAGLGVEMSVGKRMLTAFERRPGLFHAALTGLRPAWNAFKEITQGATSLGELVRGRPMAQRALAALDPRPERGAGTGPAERETGAAERETDTGGEATS
;
A
#
# COMPACT_ATOMS: atom_id res chain seq x y z
N ASP A 1 17.16 -20.15 86.86
CA ASP A 1 15.88 -20.77 86.51
C ASP A 1 15.19 -20.03 85.38
N PRO A 2 14.56 -20.75 84.42
CA PRO A 2 14.63 -20.41 83.04
C PRO A 2 13.27 -19.87 82.51
N ALA A 3 13.30 -19.13 81.39
CA ALA A 3 12.13 -18.77 80.64
C ALA A 3 12.33 -19.07 79.14
N ALA A 4 11.47 -19.85 78.63
CA ALA A 4 11.42 -20.39 77.28
C ALA A 4 11.29 -19.34 76.20
N ALA A 5 12.00 -19.57 75.13
CA ALA A 5 11.82 -18.86 73.84
C ALA A 5 10.91 -19.72 72.96
N ASP A 6 9.92 -19.09 72.39
CA ASP A 6 9.07 -19.63 71.30
C ASP A 6 9.57 -19.10 69.96
N PRO A 7 9.85 -19.93 68.93
CA PRO A 7 10.19 -19.51 67.60
C PRO A 7 9.12 -19.87 66.58
N THR A 8 8.30 -18.93 66.13
CA THR A 8 7.54 -19.09 64.89
C THR A 8 7.40 -17.75 64.20
N ALA A 9 8.39 -17.43 63.37
CA ALA A 9 8.23 -16.43 62.32
C ALA A 9 8.31 -17.18 60.95
N ALA A 10 7.17 -17.37 60.33
CA ALA A 10 7.09 -17.89 58.98
C ALA A 10 7.49 -16.78 58.00
N GLU A 11 8.53 -17.01 57.22
CA GLU A 11 8.90 -16.18 56.06
C GLU A 11 7.83 -16.33 54.96
N PRO A 12 7.44 -15.24 54.24
CA PRO A 12 6.68 -15.34 53.02
C PRO A 12 7.66 -15.62 51.87
N SER A 13 7.57 -16.81 51.29
CA SER A 13 8.24 -17.16 50.06
C SER A 13 7.60 -16.38 48.89
N ALA A 14 8.26 -15.33 48.46
CA ALA A 14 7.98 -14.70 47.18
C ALA A 14 8.71 -15.51 46.10
N ASP A 15 8.04 -16.53 45.54
CA ASP A 15 8.46 -17.19 44.34
C ASP A 15 8.00 -16.34 43.12
N ASN A 16 8.82 -15.35 42.76
CA ASN A 16 8.67 -14.58 41.51
C ASN A 16 9.46 -15.30 40.42
N SER A 17 8.97 -16.45 39.98
CA SER A 17 9.52 -17.13 38.82
C SER A 17 9.26 -16.35 37.54
N PRO A 18 10.28 -16.15 36.64
CA PRO A 18 10.10 -15.52 35.33
C PRO A 18 9.10 -16.23 34.41
N ALA A 19 8.69 -17.47 34.76
CA ALA A 19 7.71 -18.26 34.03
C ALA A 19 6.26 -17.79 34.19
N ASP A 20 5.92 -17.05 35.26
CA ASP A 20 4.55 -16.56 35.46
C ASP A 20 4.28 -15.29 34.63
N GLY A 21 5.28 -14.40 34.47
CA GLY A 21 5.16 -13.24 33.58
C GLY A 21 4.97 -13.62 32.11
N ALA A 22 5.64 -14.66 31.65
CA ALA A 22 5.53 -15.15 30.28
C ALA A 22 4.18 -15.86 30.00
N ARG A 23 3.58 -16.48 31.03
CA ARG A 23 2.23 -17.11 30.92
C ARG A 23 1.11 -16.08 30.92
N ASP A 24 1.26 -14.98 31.63
CA ASP A 24 0.27 -13.89 31.67
C ASP A 24 0.29 -13.06 30.37
N GLU A 25 1.45 -12.88 29.72
CA GLU A 25 1.56 -12.27 28.38
C GLU A 25 0.94 -13.15 27.30
N ALA A 26 1.07 -14.47 27.36
CA ALA A 26 0.50 -15.41 26.37
C ALA A 26 -1.03 -15.47 26.40
N GLN A 27 -1.70 -15.04 27.48
CA GLN A 27 -3.16 -14.98 27.60
C GLN A 27 -3.74 -13.59 27.31
N ARG A 28 -2.91 -12.58 27.03
CA ARG A 28 -3.34 -11.20 26.80
C ARG A 28 -3.99 -11.05 25.42
N VAL A 29 -5.30 -10.81 25.37
CA VAL A 29 -6.01 -10.50 24.11
C VAL A 29 -5.83 -9.04 23.77
N TRP A 30 -5.22 -8.74 22.62
CA TRP A 30 -5.08 -7.38 22.08
C TRP A 30 -6.40 -6.90 21.50
N ASP A 31 -6.66 -5.59 21.57
CA ASP A 31 -7.81 -5.03 20.87
C ASP A 31 -7.55 -5.04 19.35
N VAL A 32 -6.36 -4.58 18.93
CA VAL A 32 -5.95 -4.57 17.53
C VAL A 32 -4.51 -5.07 17.40
N VAL A 33 -4.29 -6.02 16.49
CA VAL A 33 -2.96 -6.40 16.02
C VAL A 33 -2.79 -5.91 14.58
N VAL A 34 -1.72 -5.15 14.33
CA VAL A 34 -1.35 -4.65 13.02
C VAL A 34 -0.11 -5.39 12.53
N VAL A 35 -0.16 -5.94 11.33
CA VAL A 35 0.92 -6.73 10.72
C VAL A 35 1.61 -5.92 9.63
N GLY A 36 2.87 -5.55 9.86
CA GLY A 36 3.69 -4.70 8.99
C GLY A 36 3.77 -3.26 9.46
N ALA A 37 4.99 -2.73 9.65
CA ALA A 37 5.27 -1.38 10.16
C ALA A 37 5.71 -0.40 9.04
N GLY A 38 5.19 -0.57 7.83
CA GLY A 38 5.27 0.44 6.77
C GLY A 38 4.23 1.57 6.99
N PRO A 39 4.13 2.54 6.08
CA PRO A 39 3.23 3.69 6.22
C PRO A 39 1.78 3.30 6.51
N ALA A 40 1.26 2.23 5.88
CA ALA A 40 -0.10 1.76 6.12
C ALA A 40 -0.28 1.22 7.54
N GLY A 41 0.64 0.37 8.01
CA GLY A 41 0.55 -0.24 9.34
C GLY A 41 0.80 0.77 10.46
N ALA A 42 1.79 1.64 10.31
CA ALA A 42 2.05 2.70 11.28
C ALA A 42 0.85 3.65 11.42
N SER A 43 0.21 4.02 10.30
CA SER A 43 -1.02 4.83 10.32
C SER A 43 -2.20 4.10 10.96
N ALA A 44 -2.36 2.79 10.72
CA ALA A 44 -3.41 1.99 11.34
C ALA A 44 -3.18 1.85 12.86
N ALA A 45 -1.94 1.58 13.25
CA ALA A 45 -1.57 1.46 14.66
C ALA A 45 -1.77 2.81 15.40
N TYR A 46 -1.34 3.92 14.79
CA TYR A 46 -1.57 5.26 15.32
C TYR A 46 -3.07 5.53 15.54
N ALA A 47 -3.89 5.32 14.52
CA ALA A 47 -5.33 5.59 14.59
C ALA A 47 -6.04 4.76 15.67
N ALA A 48 -5.67 3.49 15.84
CA ALA A 48 -6.23 2.64 16.86
C ALA A 48 -5.73 3.01 18.27
N ALA A 49 -4.43 3.39 18.41
CA ALA A 49 -3.85 3.78 19.68
C ALA A 49 -4.43 5.10 20.21
N VAL A 50 -4.60 6.12 19.34
CA VAL A 50 -5.25 7.39 19.70
C VAL A 50 -6.71 7.18 20.16
N ALA A 51 -7.39 6.13 19.67
CA ALA A 51 -8.71 5.74 20.15
C ALA A 51 -8.67 4.99 21.50
N GLY A 52 -7.51 4.95 22.19
CA GLY A 52 -7.34 4.32 23.51
C GLY A 52 -7.35 2.80 23.50
N ARG A 53 -7.05 2.16 22.35
CA ARG A 53 -7.02 0.70 22.25
C ARG A 53 -5.62 0.15 22.54
N ARG A 54 -5.58 -1.08 23.07
CA ARG A 54 -4.33 -1.83 23.18
C ARG A 54 -3.94 -2.34 21.81
N VAL A 55 -2.87 -1.76 21.25
CA VAL A 55 -2.42 -2.03 19.88
C VAL A 55 -1.05 -2.68 19.91
N LEU A 56 -0.90 -3.78 19.17
CA LEU A 56 0.39 -4.40 18.90
C LEU A 56 0.72 -4.28 17.41
N LEU A 57 1.84 -3.62 17.11
CA LEU A 57 2.39 -3.49 15.76
C LEU A 57 3.52 -4.51 15.58
N LEU A 58 3.38 -5.41 14.61
CA LEU A 58 4.36 -6.46 14.30
C LEU A 58 5.12 -6.12 13.02
N GLU A 59 6.45 -6.18 13.04
CA GLU A 59 7.31 -5.99 11.87
C GLU A 59 8.35 -7.12 11.78
N LYS A 60 8.54 -7.66 10.58
CA LYS A 60 9.48 -8.76 10.35
C LYS A 60 10.95 -8.34 10.33
N ALA A 61 11.21 -7.08 9.99
CA ALA A 61 12.55 -6.51 9.95
C ALA A 61 12.83 -5.67 11.21
N GLU A 62 14.10 -5.48 11.51
CA GLU A 62 14.51 -4.42 12.42
C GLU A 62 14.37 -3.05 11.75
N LEU A 63 14.03 -2.02 12.53
CA LEU A 63 13.92 -0.65 12.07
C LEU A 63 15.14 0.18 12.51
N PRO A 64 15.57 1.17 11.73
CA PRO A 64 15.08 1.56 10.38
C PRO A 64 15.49 0.56 9.29
N ARG A 65 14.63 0.35 8.30
CA ARG A 65 14.88 -0.60 7.20
C ARG A 65 14.75 0.06 5.82
N TYR A 66 15.55 -0.41 4.87
CA TYR A 66 15.41 -0.01 3.48
C TYR A 66 14.09 -0.52 2.88
N LYS A 67 13.54 0.27 1.97
CA LYS A 67 12.39 -0.10 1.13
C LYS A 67 12.51 0.59 -0.23
N THR A 68 12.55 -0.20 -1.30
CA THR A 68 12.51 0.28 -2.70
C THR A 68 11.36 1.25 -2.90
N CYS A 69 11.66 2.52 -3.20
CA CYS A 69 10.66 3.57 -3.39
C CYS A 69 11.32 4.89 -3.76
N GLY A 70 10.85 5.58 -4.79
CA GLY A 70 11.30 6.93 -5.11
C GLY A 70 11.14 7.94 -3.98
N GLY A 71 10.21 7.72 -3.03
CA GLY A 71 10.07 8.55 -1.84
C GLY A 71 9.35 9.88 -2.06
N GLY A 72 8.55 10.01 -3.11
CA GLY A 72 7.77 11.22 -3.37
C GLY A 72 6.58 11.37 -2.43
N ILE A 73 6.50 12.48 -1.68
CA ILE A 73 5.41 12.85 -0.78
C ILE A 73 4.57 13.94 -1.41
N ILE A 74 3.46 13.57 -2.02
CA ILE A 74 2.48 14.47 -2.62
C ILE A 74 1.50 15.04 -1.56
N GLY A 75 0.69 16.02 -1.93
CA GLY A 75 -0.25 16.69 -1.03
C GLY A 75 -1.16 15.74 -0.25
N PRO A 76 -1.89 14.80 -0.89
CA PRO A 76 -2.74 13.85 -0.20
C PRO A 76 -2.02 12.97 0.84
N SER A 77 -0.70 12.72 0.66
CA SER A 77 0.12 12.05 1.68
C SER A 77 0.31 12.94 2.91
N ARG A 78 0.57 14.24 2.72
CA ARG A 78 0.77 15.19 3.82
C ARG A 78 -0.47 15.33 4.69
N ASP A 79 -1.64 15.39 4.04
CA ASP A 79 -2.93 15.54 4.73
C ASP A 79 -3.33 14.29 5.53
N ALA A 80 -2.72 13.15 5.23
CA ALA A 80 -2.99 11.89 5.91
C ALA A 80 -2.02 11.59 7.08
N LEU A 81 -1.01 12.45 7.29
CA LEU A 81 -0.05 12.28 8.37
C LEU A 81 -0.65 12.60 9.74
N PRO A 82 -0.11 12.03 10.84
CA PRO A 82 -0.49 12.39 12.20
C PRO A 82 -0.32 13.89 12.46
N PRO A 83 -1.15 14.50 13.31
CA PRO A 83 -0.94 15.87 13.75
C PRO A 83 0.46 16.09 14.34
N GLY A 84 1.14 17.16 13.94
CA GLY A 84 2.48 17.49 14.41
C GLY A 84 3.60 16.64 13.79
N PHE A 85 3.29 15.81 12.78
CA PHE A 85 4.33 15.05 12.07
C PHE A 85 5.18 15.98 11.20
N GLU A 86 6.49 16.01 11.45
CA GLU A 86 7.45 16.77 10.66
C GLU A 86 8.07 15.88 9.58
N LEU A 87 7.86 16.24 8.31
CA LEU A 87 8.36 15.49 7.17
C LEU A 87 9.88 15.62 7.04
N PRO A 88 10.65 14.51 7.06
CA PRO A 88 12.11 14.52 6.89
C PRO A 88 12.48 14.68 5.41
N PHE A 89 12.19 15.86 4.82
CA PHE A 89 12.50 16.12 3.42
C PHE A 89 13.99 16.10 3.16
N ARG A 90 14.42 15.32 2.18
CA ARG A 90 15.76 15.34 1.60
C ARG A 90 15.86 16.38 0.48
N ASP A 91 14.75 16.59 -0.24
CA ASP A 91 14.63 17.70 -1.22
C ASP A 91 13.17 18.15 -1.36
N LYS A 92 12.99 19.39 -1.82
CA LYS A 92 11.70 20.02 -2.07
C LYS A 92 11.58 20.36 -3.55
N VAL A 93 10.71 19.64 -4.26
CA VAL A 93 10.60 19.71 -5.72
C VAL A 93 9.79 20.93 -6.15
N HIS A 94 10.39 21.76 -6.98
CA HIS A 94 9.80 22.95 -7.62
C HIS A 94 9.78 22.85 -9.14
N ALA A 95 10.49 21.88 -9.72
CA ALA A 95 10.57 21.69 -11.16
C ALA A 95 10.44 20.21 -11.53
N VAL A 96 9.73 19.95 -12.61
CA VAL A 96 9.66 18.61 -13.22
C VAL A 96 10.13 18.71 -14.67
N THR A 97 11.11 17.91 -14.99
CA THR A 97 11.56 17.69 -16.36
C THR A 97 10.82 16.45 -16.89
N PHE A 98 10.18 16.60 -18.03
CA PHE A 98 9.55 15.49 -18.75
C PHE A 98 10.36 15.18 -20.00
N SER A 99 10.55 13.90 -20.30
CA SER A 99 11.08 13.42 -21.57
C SER A 99 10.26 12.23 -22.07
N ASN A 100 10.41 11.89 -23.32
CA ASN A 100 9.77 10.73 -23.95
C ASN A 100 10.86 9.89 -24.60
N ASN A 101 11.25 8.82 -23.91
CA ASN A 101 12.37 7.95 -24.25
C ASN A 101 13.66 8.77 -24.54
N GLY A 102 13.99 9.67 -23.61
CA GLY A 102 15.14 10.56 -23.70
C GLY A 102 15.02 11.71 -24.71
N ARG A 103 13.88 11.86 -25.40
CA ARG A 103 13.64 12.89 -26.42
C ARG A 103 12.60 13.91 -25.96
N PHE A 104 12.49 15.04 -26.66
CA PHE A 104 11.51 16.10 -26.42
C PHE A 104 11.50 16.61 -24.97
N THR A 105 12.71 16.73 -24.39
CA THR A 105 12.89 17.14 -23.00
C THR A 105 12.37 18.56 -22.75
N ARG A 106 11.50 18.71 -21.75
CA ARG A 106 10.92 19.99 -21.33
C ARG A 106 10.81 20.06 -19.81
N THR A 107 11.27 21.17 -19.23
CA THR A 107 11.15 21.45 -17.79
C THR A 107 10.01 22.42 -17.52
N ARG A 108 9.14 22.05 -16.59
CA ARG A 108 8.08 22.91 -16.05
C ARG A 108 8.42 23.26 -14.61
N ARG A 109 8.15 24.49 -14.22
CA ARG A 109 8.49 25.04 -12.90
C ARG A 109 7.26 25.54 -12.17
N SER A 110 7.29 25.48 -10.84
CA SER A 110 6.28 26.03 -9.94
C SER A 110 6.95 26.94 -8.91
N LYS A 111 6.31 28.07 -8.58
CA LYS A 111 6.77 28.92 -7.46
C LYS A 111 6.56 28.22 -6.12
N GLN A 112 5.47 27.45 -5.98
CA GLN A 112 5.19 26.66 -4.80
C GLN A 112 5.78 25.27 -4.95
N MET A 113 6.13 24.64 -3.83
CA MET A 113 6.57 23.26 -3.80
C MET A 113 5.49 22.36 -4.40
N LEU A 114 5.88 21.50 -5.33
CA LEU A 114 5.02 20.49 -5.94
C LEU A 114 4.85 19.30 -5.00
N PHE A 115 5.96 18.72 -4.55
CA PHE A 115 6.03 17.64 -3.59
C PHE A 115 7.42 17.58 -2.96
N GLY A 116 7.57 16.80 -1.90
CA GLY A 116 8.85 16.58 -1.25
C GLY A 116 9.38 15.18 -1.47
N LEU A 117 10.68 15.00 -1.29
CA LEU A 117 11.36 13.71 -1.37
C LEU A 117 11.89 13.31 -0.01
N ILE A 118 11.69 12.04 0.36
CA ILE A 118 12.11 11.48 1.65
C ILE A 118 12.91 10.18 1.45
N ASN A 119 13.66 9.81 2.47
CA ASN A 119 14.20 8.45 2.60
C ASN A 119 13.25 7.58 3.43
N ARG A 120 12.90 6.42 2.90
CA ARG A 120 11.94 5.49 3.52
C ARG A 120 12.37 4.99 4.91
N PRO A 121 13.66 4.65 5.15
CA PRO A 121 14.09 4.23 6.49
C PRO A 121 13.74 5.24 7.56
N GLU A 122 14.06 6.51 7.35
CA GLU A 122 13.79 7.60 8.29
C GLU A 122 12.30 7.91 8.41
N PHE A 123 11.60 8.01 7.30
CA PHE A 123 10.17 8.31 7.27
C PHE A 123 9.32 7.22 7.94
N ASP A 124 9.58 5.95 7.62
CA ASP A 124 8.85 4.82 8.20
C ASP A 124 9.12 4.72 9.71
N GLN A 125 10.37 4.92 10.14
CA GLN A 125 10.75 4.95 11.56
C GLN A 125 9.97 6.04 12.34
N GLN A 126 9.93 7.27 11.81
CA GLN A 126 9.21 8.37 12.45
C GLN A 126 7.70 8.10 12.55
N LEU A 127 7.08 7.48 11.52
CA LEU A 127 5.67 7.09 11.59
C LEU A 127 5.41 6.07 12.71
N VAL A 128 6.29 5.09 12.85
CA VAL A 128 6.22 4.08 13.92
C VAL A 128 6.38 4.73 15.29
N GLU A 129 7.33 5.63 15.46
CA GLU A 129 7.53 6.38 16.70
C GLU A 129 6.30 7.20 17.09
N HIS A 130 5.59 7.79 16.13
CA HIS A 130 4.32 8.47 16.40
C HIS A 130 3.25 7.49 16.87
N ALA A 131 3.16 6.30 16.30
CA ALA A 131 2.25 5.27 16.76
C ALA A 131 2.60 4.79 18.18
N GLN A 132 3.89 4.62 18.51
CA GLN A 132 4.36 4.28 19.86
C GLN A 132 4.06 5.39 20.87
N LYS A 133 4.30 6.65 20.52
CA LYS A 133 3.94 7.80 21.36
C LYS A 133 2.43 7.88 21.64
N ALA A 134 1.60 7.41 20.72
CA ALA A 134 0.16 7.29 20.91
C ALA A 134 -0.26 6.07 21.75
N GLY A 135 0.67 5.16 22.10
CA GLY A 135 0.43 4.00 22.98
C GLY A 135 0.45 2.65 22.24
N ALA A 136 0.84 2.57 20.98
CA ALA A 136 1.03 1.30 20.30
C ALA A 136 2.33 0.61 20.77
N GLU A 137 2.26 -0.69 21.06
CA GLU A 137 3.42 -1.51 21.33
C GLU A 137 4.01 -2.04 20.00
N LEU A 138 5.35 -2.01 19.86
CA LEU A 138 6.05 -2.49 18.66
C LEU A 138 6.86 -3.75 18.98
N ARG A 139 6.76 -4.76 18.12
CA ARG A 139 7.66 -5.92 18.11
C ARG A 139 8.28 -6.06 16.72
N THR A 140 9.60 -5.94 16.63
CA THR A 140 10.43 -6.14 15.43
C THR A 140 11.01 -7.54 15.37
N GLY A 141 11.57 -7.93 14.23
CA GLY A 141 12.13 -9.27 14.03
C GLY A 141 11.09 -10.39 14.01
N VAL A 142 9.78 -10.06 13.89
CA VAL A 142 8.67 -11.01 14.09
C VAL A 142 7.92 -11.24 12.79
N THR A 143 8.00 -12.46 12.25
CA THR A 143 7.30 -12.83 11.03
C THR A 143 5.96 -13.50 11.34
N VAL A 144 4.86 -12.89 10.90
CA VAL A 144 3.54 -13.53 10.94
C VAL A 144 3.47 -14.59 9.84
N GLN A 145 3.14 -15.81 10.23
CA GLN A 145 3.00 -16.94 9.32
C GLN A 145 1.58 -16.99 8.73
N ARG A 146 0.56 -16.88 9.57
CA ARG A 146 -0.86 -16.94 9.20
C ARG A 146 -1.76 -16.33 10.27
N VAL A 147 -3.02 -16.14 9.91
CA VAL A 147 -4.09 -15.78 10.85
C VAL A 147 -5.19 -16.82 10.82
N GLU A 148 -5.81 -17.10 11.96
CA GLU A 148 -6.89 -18.06 12.13
C GLU A 148 -8.07 -17.40 12.84
N GLN A 149 -9.29 -17.63 12.37
CA GLN A 149 -10.52 -17.12 12.97
C GLN A 149 -11.43 -18.25 13.51
N HIS A 150 -11.01 -19.50 13.30
CA HIS A 150 -11.67 -20.72 13.75
C HIS A 150 -10.59 -21.77 14.02
N GLY A 151 -10.90 -22.74 14.85
CA GLY A 151 -9.98 -23.85 15.18
C GLY A 151 -9.49 -23.79 16.62
N SER A 152 -8.57 -24.68 16.97
CA SER A 152 -8.09 -24.87 18.35
C SER A 152 -7.30 -23.70 18.92
N ALA A 153 -6.70 -22.86 18.06
CA ALA A 153 -5.95 -21.69 18.47
C ALA A 153 -6.85 -20.47 18.79
N VAL A 154 -8.16 -20.55 18.54
CA VAL A 154 -9.10 -19.44 18.73
C VAL A 154 -10.06 -19.78 19.87
N PRO A 155 -9.95 -19.12 21.04
CA PRO A 155 -10.74 -19.46 22.23
C PRO A 155 -12.23 -19.14 22.08
N ASP A 156 -12.58 -18.12 21.28
CA ASP A 156 -13.94 -17.69 21.04
C ASP A 156 -14.13 -17.07 19.64
N ARG A 157 -15.39 -16.85 19.22
CA ARG A 157 -15.73 -16.24 17.93
C ARG A 157 -15.45 -14.73 17.85
N ARG A 158 -14.97 -14.13 18.93
CA ARG A 158 -14.64 -12.68 19.02
C ARG A 158 -13.16 -12.42 18.89
N THR A 159 -12.34 -13.47 18.76
CA THR A 159 -10.88 -13.36 18.63
C THR A 159 -10.38 -13.91 17.31
N VAL A 160 -9.19 -13.48 16.96
CA VAL A 160 -8.37 -13.92 15.83
C VAL A 160 -7.03 -14.33 16.40
N ALA A 161 -6.54 -15.50 16.03
CA ALA A 161 -5.21 -15.96 16.35
C ALA A 161 -4.22 -15.52 15.26
N VAL A 162 -3.20 -14.78 15.63
CA VAL A 162 -2.06 -14.40 14.79
C VAL A 162 -0.91 -15.34 15.13
N VAL A 163 -0.61 -16.26 14.22
CA VAL A 163 0.43 -17.28 14.40
C VAL A 163 1.73 -16.81 13.81
N LEU A 164 2.76 -16.73 14.65
CA LEU A 164 4.10 -16.31 14.29
C LEU A 164 4.93 -17.49 13.76
N GLN A 165 5.97 -17.15 13.01
CA GLN A 165 7.00 -18.13 12.67
C GLN A 165 7.71 -18.57 13.97
N GLY A 166 7.72 -19.86 14.24
CA GLY A 166 8.22 -20.39 15.52
C GLY A 166 7.09 -20.88 16.44
N GLY A 167 5.80 -20.65 16.08
CA GLY A 167 4.64 -21.29 16.75
C GLY A 167 3.98 -20.45 17.84
N GLU A 168 4.56 -19.32 18.26
CA GLU A 168 3.89 -18.40 19.17
C GLU A 168 2.57 -17.92 18.56
N THR A 169 1.54 -17.80 19.38
CA THR A 169 0.21 -17.33 18.98
C THR A 169 -0.20 -16.12 19.79
N ILE A 170 -0.55 -15.05 19.08
CA ILE A 170 -1.05 -13.79 19.64
C ILE A 170 -2.55 -13.70 19.36
N LEU A 171 -3.34 -13.38 20.39
CA LEU A 171 -4.79 -13.23 20.27
C LEU A 171 -5.17 -11.76 20.12
N ALA A 172 -6.07 -11.47 19.18
CA ALA A 172 -6.57 -10.12 18.91
C ALA A 172 -8.09 -10.12 18.66
N ARG A 173 -8.77 -9.01 18.99
CA ARG A 173 -10.19 -8.79 18.64
C ARG A 173 -10.37 -8.35 17.19
N ALA A 174 -9.38 -7.66 16.62
CA ALA A 174 -9.30 -7.30 15.21
C ALA A 174 -7.86 -7.37 14.72
N VAL A 175 -7.66 -7.69 13.44
CA VAL A 175 -6.34 -7.72 12.80
C VAL A 175 -6.35 -6.83 11.56
N VAL A 176 -5.28 -6.03 11.39
CA VAL A 176 -5.03 -5.23 10.19
C VAL A 176 -3.80 -5.78 9.48
N GLY A 177 -3.97 -6.29 8.27
CA GLY A 177 -2.89 -6.68 7.37
C GLY A 177 -2.37 -5.48 6.60
N ALA A 178 -1.11 -5.11 6.87
CA ALA A 178 -0.34 -4.05 6.22
C ALA A 178 1.05 -4.56 5.80
N ASP A 179 1.15 -5.86 5.52
CA ASP A 179 2.38 -6.62 5.30
C ASP A 179 2.93 -6.54 3.86
N GLY A 180 2.53 -5.49 3.13
CA GLY A 180 3.10 -5.10 1.85
C GLY A 180 2.60 -5.93 0.66
N SER A 181 3.23 -5.75 -0.50
CA SER A 181 2.76 -6.31 -1.78
C SER A 181 2.80 -7.84 -1.86
N ALA A 182 3.60 -8.53 -1.03
CA ALA A 182 3.62 -10.00 -0.91
C ALA A 182 2.82 -10.51 0.30
N SER A 183 1.73 -9.82 0.63
CA SER A 183 0.93 -10.01 1.84
C SER A 183 0.40 -11.44 2.02
N ARG A 184 0.68 -12.01 3.19
CA ARG A 184 0.06 -13.26 3.66
C ARG A 184 -1.35 -12.99 4.20
N ILE A 185 -1.55 -11.84 4.83
CA ILE A 185 -2.86 -11.43 5.34
C ILE A 185 -3.80 -11.10 4.16
N GLY A 186 -3.28 -10.46 3.11
CA GLY A 186 -4.03 -10.26 1.87
C GLY A 186 -4.47 -11.56 1.22
N ALA A 187 -3.60 -12.58 1.19
CA ALA A 187 -3.94 -13.92 0.71
C ALA A 187 -5.03 -14.58 1.59
N HIS A 188 -4.94 -14.45 2.93
CA HIS A 188 -5.97 -14.94 3.85
C HIS A 188 -7.34 -14.29 3.59
N VAL A 189 -7.37 -12.98 3.34
CA VAL A 189 -8.60 -12.23 3.02
C VAL A 189 -9.13 -12.62 1.64
N GLY A 190 -8.27 -13.06 0.73
CA GLY A 190 -8.61 -13.44 -0.65
C GLY A 190 -8.45 -12.27 -1.62
N VAL A 191 -7.47 -11.38 -1.39
CA VAL A 191 -7.18 -10.25 -2.28
C VAL A 191 -6.82 -10.74 -3.68
N LYS A 192 -7.53 -10.22 -4.67
CA LYS A 192 -7.31 -10.47 -6.10
C LYS A 192 -6.61 -9.28 -6.72
N LEU A 193 -5.67 -9.54 -7.60
CA LEU A 193 -4.84 -8.54 -8.28
C LEU A 193 -5.05 -8.64 -9.78
N ASP A 194 -5.20 -7.51 -10.46
CA ASP A 194 -5.37 -7.43 -11.92
C ASP A 194 -4.21 -6.70 -12.63
N GLN A 195 -3.41 -5.93 -11.89
CA GLN A 195 -2.21 -5.27 -12.42
C GLN A 195 -1.02 -5.57 -11.51
N VAL A 196 0.09 -5.98 -12.10
CA VAL A 196 1.37 -6.18 -11.40
C VAL A 196 2.47 -5.57 -12.26
N ASP A 197 3.24 -4.66 -11.67
CA ASP A 197 4.37 -4.02 -12.33
C ASP A 197 5.66 -4.31 -11.58
N LEU A 198 6.78 -4.26 -12.31
CA LEU A 198 8.13 -4.39 -11.78
C LEU A 198 8.82 -3.03 -11.82
N GLY A 199 9.10 -2.49 -10.64
CA GLY A 199 10.00 -1.35 -10.46
C GLY A 199 11.42 -1.83 -10.16
N LEU A 200 12.39 -1.26 -10.85
CA LEU A 200 13.82 -1.40 -10.56
C LEU A 200 14.40 -0.03 -10.25
N GLU A 201 15.22 0.07 -9.22
CA GLU A 201 15.86 1.33 -8.86
C GLU A 201 17.30 1.15 -8.38
N ALA A 202 18.08 2.21 -8.54
CA ALA A 202 19.45 2.36 -8.09
C ALA A 202 19.56 3.64 -7.25
N GLU A 203 20.12 3.54 -6.05
CA GLU A 203 20.54 4.69 -5.24
C GLU A 203 22.00 5.01 -5.62
N ILE A 204 22.20 6.10 -6.32
CA ILE A 204 23.50 6.50 -6.90
C ILE A 204 24.06 7.68 -6.13
N PRO A 205 25.07 7.50 -5.26
CA PRO A 205 25.82 8.59 -4.67
C PRO A 205 26.53 9.40 -5.77
N VAL A 206 26.44 10.72 -5.68
CA VAL A 206 26.99 11.63 -6.68
C VAL A 206 27.80 12.76 -6.01
N PRO A 207 28.81 13.33 -6.71
CA PRO A 207 29.51 14.53 -6.23
C PRO A 207 28.57 15.71 -6.04
N GLU A 208 28.94 16.64 -5.17
CA GLU A 208 28.15 17.85 -4.85
C GLU A 208 27.77 18.65 -6.09
N THR A 209 28.66 18.76 -7.07
CA THR A 209 28.40 19.44 -8.34
C THR A 209 27.23 18.82 -9.11
N VAL A 210 27.14 17.51 -9.15
CA VAL A 210 26.02 16.79 -9.79
C VAL A 210 24.76 16.91 -8.94
N ALA A 211 24.88 16.78 -7.61
CA ALA A 211 23.75 16.92 -6.69
C ALA A 211 23.07 18.31 -6.81
N GLU A 212 23.84 19.38 -6.87
CA GLU A 212 23.31 20.75 -7.03
C GLU A 212 22.58 20.96 -8.37
N ASP A 213 23.03 20.33 -9.46
CA ASP A 213 22.33 20.36 -10.76
C ASP A 213 20.93 19.72 -10.70
N TRP A 214 20.73 18.77 -9.80
CA TRP A 214 19.43 18.08 -9.62
C TRP A 214 18.53 18.70 -8.55
N LYS A 215 19.07 19.49 -7.66
CA LYS A 215 18.36 20.06 -6.51
C LYS A 215 17.06 20.76 -6.89
N GLY A 216 15.98 20.41 -6.21
CA GLY A 216 14.63 20.96 -6.44
C GLY A 216 13.99 20.54 -7.77
N ARG A 217 14.60 19.64 -8.52
CA ARG A 217 14.14 19.20 -9.83
C ARG A 217 14.14 17.69 -9.96
N VAL A 218 13.05 17.13 -10.43
CA VAL A 218 12.94 15.70 -10.77
C VAL A 218 12.84 15.53 -12.29
N LEU A 219 13.14 14.32 -12.76
CA LEU A 219 12.90 13.93 -14.14
C LEU A 219 11.93 12.75 -14.17
N ILE A 220 10.96 12.82 -15.08
CA ILE A 220 10.06 11.73 -15.45
C ILE A 220 10.25 11.48 -16.94
N ASP A 221 10.72 10.28 -17.29
CA ASP A 221 10.91 9.82 -18.68
C ASP A 221 9.83 8.78 -19.04
N TRP A 222 9.01 9.08 -20.04
CA TRP A 222 8.10 8.08 -20.59
C TRP A 222 8.93 7.01 -21.31
N GLY A 223 8.83 5.78 -20.83
CA GLY A 223 9.70 4.70 -21.25
C GLY A 223 9.39 4.09 -22.60
N PRO A 224 10.24 3.19 -23.08
CA PRO A 224 10.11 2.55 -24.38
C PRO A 224 9.00 1.48 -24.44
N MET A 225 8.57 0.97 -23.30
CA MET A 225 7.52 -0.04 -23.22
C MET A 225 6.16 0.60 -22.88
N PRO A 226 5.02 0.06 -23.34
CA PRO A 226 3.71 0.59 -23.00
C PRO A 226 3.53 0.74 -21.49
N GLY A 227 3.07 1.91 -21.04
CA GLY A 227 2.83 2.20 -19.62
C GLY A 227 4.07 2.32 -18.73
N SER A 228 5.29 2.14 -19.30
CA SER A 228 6.54 2.28 -18.55
C SER A 228 6.95 3.74 -18.40
N TYR A 229 7.70 4.02 -17.33
CA TYR A 229 8.38 5.30 -17.15
C TYR A 229 9.62 5.12 -16.28
N GLY A 230 10.56 6.09 -16.40
CA GLY A 230 11.72 6.25 -15.54
C GLY A 230 11.62 7.51 -14.72
N TRP A 231 12.36 7.56 -13.61
CA TRP A 231 12.45 8.73 -12.75
C TRP A 231 13.87 8.98 -12.25
N VAL A 232 14.16 10.25 -11.96
CA VAL A 232 15.33 10.68 -11.20
C VAL A 232 14.84 11.57 -10.07
N PHE A 233 15.07 11.15 -8.82
CA PHE A 233 14.67 11.86 -7.61
C PHE A 233 15.90 12.17 -6.75
N PRO A 234 16.28 13.45 -6.62
CA PRO A 234 17.42 13.88 -5.80
C PRO A 234 17.09 13.77 -4.31
N LYS A 235 18.04 13.24 -3.53
CA LYS A 235 17.95 13.10 -2.07
C LYS A 235 19.24 13.56 -1.40
N GLY A 236 19.60 14.83 -1.60
CA GLY A 236 20.88 15.38 -1.16
C GLY A 236 22.03 14.92 -2.06
N ASP A 237 22.98 14.18 -1.52
CA ASP A 237 24.15 13.63 -2.23
C ASP A 237 23.87 12.34 -3.02
N THR A 238 22.64 11.91 -3.08
CA THR A 238 22.22 10.65 -3.72
C THR A 238 21.08 10.91 -4.70
N LEU A 239 21.15 10.28 -5.88
CA LEU A 239 20.05 10.23 -6.83
C LEU A 239 19.39 8.86 -6.81
N THR A 240 18.10 8.81 -6.53
CA THR A 240 17.29 7.61 -6.76
C THR A 240 16.88 7.59 -8.22
N VAL A 241 17.47 6.70 -9.00
CA VAL A 241 17.18 6.50 -10.42
C VAL A 241 16.44 5.19 -10.57
N GLY A 242 15.24 5.22 -11.13
CA GLY A 242 14.46 4.01 -11.29
C GLY A 242 13.63 3.98 -12.56
N VAL A 243 13.14 2.80 -12.88
CA VAL A 243 12.23 2.53 -13.99
C VAL A 243 11.15 1.55 -13.56
N ILE A 244 9.98 1.62 -14.17
CA ILE A 244 8.89 0.70 -13.91
C ILE A 244 8.21 0.28 -15.21
N SER A 245 7.83 -1.00 -15.31
CA SER A 245 7.09 -1.57 -16.42
C SER A 245 6.19 -2.72 -15.98
N ALA A 246 5.35 -3.21 -16.86
CA ALA A 246 4.50 -4.37 -16.59
C ALA A 246 5.32 -5.61 -16.22
N ARG A 247 4.80 -6.45 -15.32
CA ARG A 247 5.39 -7.74 -14.95
C ARG A 247 5.48 -8.64 -16.19
N GLY A 248 6.59 -9.33 -16.33
CA GLY A 248 6.90 -10.19 -17.48
C GLY A 248 7.99 -9.59 -18.38
N GLU A 249 8.20 -8.28 -18.30
CA GLU A 249 9.19 -7.53 -19.08
C GLU A 249 10.53 -7.35 -18.32
N GLY A 250 10.89 -8.23 -17.39
CA GLY A 250 12.04 -8.05 -16.48
C GLY A 250 13.36 -7.78 -17.19
N ALA A 251 13.67 -8.51 -18.27
CA ALA A 251 14.90 -8.29 -19.04
C ALA A 251 14.87 -6.93 -19.79
N ALA A 252 13.72 -6.53 -20.32
CA ALA A 252 13.54 -5.24 -20.98
C ALA A 252 13.61 -4.10 -19.97
N THR A 253 13.01 -4.28 -18.78
CA THR A 253 13.05 -3.32 -17.67
C THR A 253 14.48 -3.09 -17.19
N LYS A 254 15.28 -4.16 -17.07
CA LYS A 254 16.69 -4.05 -16.68
C LYS A 254 17.50 -3.27 -17.73
N ARG A 255 17.36 -3.61 -19.01
CA ARG A 255 18.00 -2.86 -20.09
C ARG A 255 17.57 -1.39 -20.10
N TYR A 256 16.27 -1.14 -19.88
CA TYR A 256 15.78 0.24 -19.80
C TYR A 256 16.47 1.03 -18.68
N LEU A 257 16.64 0.45 -17.48
CA LEU A 257 17.36 1.10 -16.38
C LEU A 257 18.81 1.38 -16.76
N GLU A 258 19.52 0.41 -17.33
CA GLU A 258 20.92 0.55 -17.76
C GLU A 258 21.07 1.66 -18.82
N ASP A 259 20.23 1.65 -19.84
CA ASP A 259 20.21 2.69 -20.89
C ASP A 259 19.82 4.05 -20.32
N PHE A 260 18.90 4.09 -19.37
CA PHE A 260 18.46 5.33 -18.73
C PHE A 260 19.58 5.95 -17.91
N VAL A 261 20.25 5.19 -17.06
CA VAL A 261 21.45 5.62 -16.31
C VAL A 261 22.56 6.11 -17.24
N GLY A 262 22.78 5.39 -18.36
CA GLY A 262 23.76 5.77 -19.38
C GLY A 262 23.43 7.11 -20.03
N ARG A 263 22.17 7.32 -20.44
CA ARG A 263 21.72 8.59 -21.05
C ARG A 263 21.80 9.79 -20.09
N LEU A 264 21.71 9.55 -18.79
CA LEU A 264 21.85 10.57 -17.76
C LEU A 264 23.31 10.94 -17.46
N GLY A 265 24.29 10.23 -18.05
CA GLY A 265 25.71 10.41 -17.74
C GLY A 265 26.12 9.88 -16.37
N LEU A 266 25.31 9.00 -15.79
CA LEU A 266 25.51 8.47 -14.43
C LEU A 266 26.20 7.11 -14.41
N ALA A 267 26.51 6.50 -15.58
CA ALA A 267 27.10 5.16 -15.67
C ALA A 267 28.49 5.03 -15.03
N GLY A 268 29.18 6.15 -14.77
CA GLY A 268 30.47 6.18 -14.08
C GLY A 268 30.39 6.18 -12.55
N PHE A 269 29.18 6.22 -11.97
CA PHE A 269 28.96 6.21 -10.52
C PHE A 269 28.39 4.86 -10.10
N GLU A 270 29.05 4.21 -9.12
CA GLU A 270 28.58 2.92 -8.58
C GLU A 270 27.36 3.13 -7.67
N PRO A 271 26.25 2.41 -7.91
CA PRO A 271 25.11 2.45 -7.00
C PRO A 271 25.46 1.88 -5.62
N SER A 272 25.10 2.57 -4.58
CA SER A 272 25.18 2.06 -3.20
C SER A 272 24.16 0.95 -2.93
N ILE A 273 23.01 1.02 -3.59
CA ILE A 273 21.92 0.03 -3.53
C ILE A 273 21.34 -0.13 -4.92
N SER A 274 21.13 -1.39 -5.33
CA SER A 274 20.29 -1.75 -6.47
C SER A 274 19.19 -2.68 -5.99
N SER A 275 17.94 -2.35 -6.29
CA SER A 275 16.80 -3.08 -5.77
C SER A 275 15.64 -3.16 -6.76
N GLY A 276 14.75 -4.13 -6.52
CA GLY A 276 13.53 -4.30 -7.30
C GLY A 276 12.32 -4.55 -6.42
N HIS A 277 11.17 -4.09 -6.87
CA HIS A 277 9.92 -4.27 -6.16
C HIS A 277 8.76 -4.51 -7.13
N LEU A 278 7.86 -5.44 -6.75
CA LEU A 278 6.60 -5.64 -7.46
C LEU A 278 5.52 -4.76 -6.82
N THR A 279 5.01 -3.82 -7.60
CA THR A 279 3.80 -3.07 -7.25
C THR A 279 2.57 -3.82 -7.74
N ARG A 280 1.45 -3.71 -7.02
CA ARG A 280 0.26 -4.52 -7.27
C ARG A 280 -1.00 -3.72 -7.07
N CYS A 281 -1.87 -3.68 -8.08
CA CYS A 281 -3.20 -3.10 -7.98
C CYS A 281 -4.25 -4.19 -7.91
N ARG A 282 -5.24 -3.99 -7.04
CA ARG A 282 -6.35 -4.90 -6.82
C ARG A 282 -7.34 -4.91 -7.98
N ALA A 283 -8.02 -6.03 -8.17
CA ALA A 283 -9.24 -6.11 -8.97
C ALA A 283 -10.40 -5.37 -8.27
N ASP A 284 -11.35 -4.85 -9.04
CA ASP A 284 -12.45 -4.02 -8.51
C ASP A 284 -13.37 -4.79 -7.55
N ASP A 285 -13.54 -6.10 -7.75
CA ASP A 285 -14.33 -7.01 -6.92
C ASP A 285 -13.55 -7.62 -5.75
N SER A 286 -12.25 -7.30 -5.63
CA SER A 286 -11.36 -7.86 -4.61
C SER A 286 -11.87 -7.53 -3.20
N PRO A 287 -11.87 -8.48 -2.23
CA PRO A 287 -12.26 -8.22 -0.86
C PRO A 287 -11.22 -7.33 -0.13
N LEU A 288 -11.71 -6.59 0.87
CA LEU A 288 -10.90 -5.75 1.78
C LEU A 288 -10.89 -6.28 3.21
N SER A 289 -11.71 -7.30 3.45
CA SER A 289 -11.87 -7.89 4.78
C SER A 289 -12.36 -9.32 4.71
N ARG A 290 -12.05 -10.08 5.76
CA ARG A 290 -12.64 -11.40 6.01
C ARG A 290 -12.84 -11.55 7.52
N GLY A 291 -14.10 -11.63 7.98
CA GLY A 291 -14.44 -11.66 9.40
C GLY A 291 -13.89 -10.41 10.13
N ARG A 292 -13.01 -10.63 11.10
CA ARG A 292 -12.36 -9.61 11.92
C ARG A 292 -10.98 -9.17 11.40
N VAL A 293 -10.64 -9.55 10.17
CA VAL A 293 -9.37 -9.22 9.51
C VAL A 293 -9.61 -8.22 8.39
N LEU A 294 -8.95 -7.08 8.45
CA LEU A 294 -8.91 -6.03 7.43
C LEU A 294 -7.56 -6.03 6.71
N VAL A 295 -7.50 -5.51 5.48
CA VAL A 295 -6.24 -5.26 4.77
C VAL A 295 -6.19 -3.84 4.23
N CYS A 296 -5.00 -3.21 4.23
CA CYS A 296 -4.77 -1.85 3.76
C CYS A 296 -3.43 -1.71 3.01
N GLY A 297 -3.21 -0.58 2.36
CA GLY A 297 -2.02 -0.33 1.55
C GLY A 297 -1.78 -1.39 0.49
N ASP A 298 -0.52 -1.70 0.24
CA ASP A 298 -0.10 -2.71 -0.75
C ASP A 298 -0.65 -4.11 -0.44
N ALA A 299 -0.88 -4.44 0.85
CA ALA A 299 -1.48 -5.72 1.24
C ALA A 299 -2.90 -5.89 0.71
N ALA A 300 -3.61 -4.80 0.49
CA ALA A 300 -4.92 -4.75 -0.14
C ALA A 300 -4.86 -4.50 -1.66
N GLY A 301 -3.68 -4.32 -2.23
CA GLY A 301 -3.49 -3.88 -3.61
C GLY A 301 -3.98 -2.45 -3.86
N LEU A 302 -3.90 -1.59 -2.84
CA LEU A 302 -4.29 -0.18 -2.94
C LEU A 302 -3.08 0.66 -3.37
N LEU A 303 -3.05 1.00 -4.64
CA LEU A 303 -2.01 1.76 -5.32
C LEU A 303 -2.65 2.55 -6.46
N GLU A 304 -2.16 3.75 -6.76
CA GLU A 304 -2.61 4.50 -7.94
C GLU A 304 -2.08 3.80 -9.22
N PRO A 305 -2.96 3.33 -10.12
CA PRO A 305 -2.55 2.42 -11.20
C PRO A 305 -1.62 3.02 -12.26
N TRP A 306 -1.72 4.33 -12.54
CA TRP A 306 -0.93 4.99 -13.58
C TRP A 306 0.43 5.47 -13.07
N THR A 307 0.43 6.23 -11.99
CA THR A 307 1.66 6.81 -11.42
C THR A 307 2.41 5.87 -10.48
N ARG A 308 1.77 4.77 -10.06
CA ARG A 308 2.24 3.81 -9.05
C ARG A 308 2.54 4.49 -7.70
N GLU A 309 1.86 5.60 -7.43
CA GLU A 309 1.93 6.27 -6.14
C GLU A 309 1.24 5.40 -5.08
N GLY A 310 1.96 5.04 -4.03
CA GLY A 310 1.48 4.13 -2.99
C GLY A 310 1.51 4.73 -1.59
N ILE A 311 2.34 5.75 -1.31
CA ILE A 311 2.48 6.28 0.05
C ILE A 311 1.19 6.94 0.54
N SER A 312 0.54 7.76 -0.31
CA SER A 312 -0.74 8.37 0.03
C SER A 312 -1.83 7.32 0.26
N PHE A 313 -1.90 6.32 -0.62
CA PHE A 313 -2.85 5.21 -0.49
C PHE A 313 -2.59 4.40 0.79
N ALA A 314 -1.34 4.15 1.13
CA ALA A 314 -0.95 3.45 2.36
C ALA A 314 -1.38 4.23 3.61
N LEU A 315 -1.03 5.51 3.71
CA LEU A 315 -1.36 6.36 4.85
C LEU A 315 -2.89 6.48 5.04
N ARG A 316 -3.61 6.80 3.96
CA ARG A 316 -5.07 7.03 3.98
C ARG A 316 -5.84 5.75 4.28
N SER A 317 -5.48 4.63 3.64
CA SER A 317 -6.14 3.35 3.90
C SER A 317 -5.76 2.76 5.26
N GLY A 318 -4.53 2.98 5.70
CA GLY A 318 -4.07 2.56 7.03
C GLY A 318 -4.84 3.26 8.13
N ARG A 319 -4.99 4.58 8.06
CA ARG A 319 -5.82 5.34 9.02
C ARG A 319 -7.24 4.79 9.08
N LEU A 320 -7.90 4.64 7.94
CA LEU A 320 -9.25 4.05 7.88
C LEU A 320 -9.28 2.64 8.48
N ALA A 321 -8.30 1.79 8.14
CA ALA A 321 -8.23 0.43 8.68
C ALA A 321 -8.10 0.43 10.21
N GLY A 322 -7.31 1.32 10.80
CA GLY A 322 -7.18 1.48 12.24
C GLY A 322 -8.51 1.90 12.89
N GLU A 323 -9.17 2.94 12.34
CA GLU A 323 -10.46 3.43 12.83
C GLU A 323 -11.55 2.33 12.79
N TRP A 324 -11.62 1.55 11.72
CA TRP A 324 -12.60 0.48 11.58
C TRP A 324 -12.21 -0.79 12.36
N ALA A 325 -10.91 -1.05 12.56
CA ALA A 325 -10.45 -2.13 13.42
C ALA A 325 -10.88 -1.94 14.88
N VAL A 326 -10.87 -0.69 15.37
CA VAL A 326 -11.43 -0.34 16.68
C VAL A 326 -12.90 -0.74 16.79
N ARG A 327 -13.72 -0.37 15.81
CA ARG A 327 -15.15 -0.73 15.79
C ARG A 327 -15.40 -2.24 15.69
N ILE A 328 -14.53 -2.95 14.95
CA ILE A 328 -14.58 -4.40 14.87
C ILE A 328 -14.18 -5.04 16.21
N ALA A 329 -13.18 -4.48 16.89
CA ALA A 329 -12.77 -4.97 18.21
C ALA A 329 -13.88 -4.81 19.25
N GLU A 330 -14.68 -3.74 19.17
CA GLU A 330 -15.82 -3.46 20.02
C GLU A 330 -17.07 -4.30 19.69
N ALA A 331 -17.14 -4.85 18.47
CA ALA A 331 -18.31 -5.59 18.00
C ALA A 331 -18.66 -6.77 18.91
N HIS A 332 -19.91 -6.83 19.34
CA HIS A 332 -20.40 -7.85 20.29
C HIS A 332 -20.49 -9.25 19.70
N ASP A 333 -20.73 -9.33 18.38
CA ASP A 333 -20.89 -10.60 17.67
C ASP A 333 -20.30 -10.55 16.24
N ALA A 334 -20.40 -11.66 15.53
CA ALA A 334 -19.89 -11.80 14.17
C ALA A 334 -20.69 -10.99 13.15
N VAL A 335 -21.97 -10.73 13.38
CA VAL A 335 -22.86 -9.96 12.48
C VAL A 335 -22.45 -8.50 12.53
N ASP A 336 -22.27 -7.96 13.74
CA ASP A 336 -21.82 -6.59 13.95
C ASP A 336 -20.40 -6.37 13.39
N ALA A 337 -19.46 -7.29 13.69
CA ALA A 337 -18.11 -7.22 13.14
C ALA A 337 -18.12 -7.21 11.59
N ARG A 338 -18.95 -8.06 10.97
CA ARG A 338 -19.12 -8.07 9.50
C ARG A 338 -19.68 -6.76 8.98
N ARG A 339 -20.65 -6.17 9.66
CA ARG A 339 -21.21 -4.85 9.27
C ARG A 339 -20.14 -3.78 9.29
N GLN A 340 -19.30 -3.71 10.34
CA GLN A 340 -18.19 -2.76 10.43
C GLN A 340 -17.15 -2.99 9.30
N ALA A 341 -16.82 -4.25 9.00
CA ALA A 341 -15.92 -4.61 7.91
C ALA A 341 -16.47 -4.21 6.52
N LEU A 342 -17.78 -4.33 6.29
CA LEU A 342 -18.43 -3.85 5.07
C LEU A 342 -18.41 -2.32 4.96
N ASN A 343 -18.59 -1.60 6.06
CA ASN A 343 -18.50 -0.14 6.10
C ASN A 343 -17.07 0.33 5.78
N TYR A 344 -16.04 -0.37 6.30
CA TYR A 344 -14.65 -0.13 5.89
C TYR A 344 -14.47 -0.27 4.38
N ALA A 345 -14.95 -1.39 3.82
CA ALA A 345 -14.84 -1.66 2.39
C ALA A 345 -15.58 -0.58 1.56
N PHE A 346 -16.73 -0.11 2.03
CA PHE A 346 -17.46 0.98 1.40
C PHE A 346 -16.67 2.29 1.44
N ALA A 347 -16.10 2.66 2.59
CA ALA A 347 -15.30 3.88 2.73
C ALA A 347 -14.07 3.88 1.80
N ILE A 348 -13.36 2.75 1.70
CA ILE A 348 -12.23 2.60 0.76
C ILE A 348 -12.71 2.74 -0.70
N LYS A 349 -13.81 2.08 -1.07
CA LYS A 349 -14.34 2.15 -2.45
C LYS A 349 -14.83 3.53 -2.83
N ALA A 350 -15.48 4.23 -1.91
CA ALA A 350 -16.00 5.58 -2.15
C ALA A 350 -14.90 6.64 -2.31
N GLY A 351 -13.76 6.45 -1.69
CA GLY A 351 -12.57 7.31 -1.79
C GLY A 351 -11.54 6.78 -2.77
N LEU A 352 -10.61 5.96 -2.26
CA LEU A 352 -9.46 5.44 -3.02
C LEU A 352 -9.87 4.60 -4.24
N GLY A 353 -10.96 3.85 -4.16
CA GLY A 353 -11.46 3.05 -5.29
C GLY A 353 -11.82 3.90 -6.51
N VAL A 354 -12.36 5.10 -6.28
CA VAL A 354 -12.66 6.05 -7.37
C VAL A 354 -11.37 6.56 -8.03
N GLU A 355 -10.37 6.91 -7.21
CA GLU A 355 -9.06 7.35 -7.72
C GLU A 355 -8.41 6.23 -8.55
N MET A 356 -8.44 4.98 -8.06
CA MET A 356 -7.94 3.81 -8.81
C MET A 356 -8.68 3.59 -10.13
N SER A 357 -10.00 3.74 -10.15
CA SER A 357 -10.79 3.58 -11.39
C SER A 357 -10.39 4.61 -12.44
N VAL A 358 -10.18 5.86 -12.04
CA VAL A 358 -9.69 6.92 -12.95
C VAL A 358 -8.25 6.62 -13.37
N GLY A 359 -7.37 6.23 -12.45
CA GLY A 359 -5.98 5.86 -12.73
C GLY A 359 -5.84 4.72 -13.73
N LYS A 360 -6.67 3.67 -13.64
CA LYS A 360 -6.72 2.58 -14.63
C LYS A 360 -7.06 3.08 -16.04
N ARG A 361 -8.02 3.98 -16.16
CA ARG A 361 -8.38 4.60 -17.44
C ARG A 361 -7.27 5.49 -17.97
N MET A 362 -6.63 6.27 -17.11
CA MET A 362 -5.48 7.10 -17.47
C MET A 362 -4.31 6.25 -17.95
N LEU A 363 -4.00 5.13 -17.28
CA LEU A 363 -2.97 4.19 -17.70
C LEU A 363 -3.28 3.63 -19.09
N THR A 364 -4.49 3.12 -19.34
CA THR A 364 -4.90 2.60 -20.64
C THR A 364 -4.76 3.64 -21.76
N ALA A 365 -5.14 4.89 -21.48
CA ALA A 365 -5.00 5.99 -22.44
C ALA A 365 -3.52 6.36 -22.68
N PHE A 366 -2.72 6.37 -21.62
CA PHE A 366 -1.29 6.65 -21.66
C PHE A 366 -0.52 5.58 -22.44
N GLU A 367 -0.79 4.29 -22.23
CA GLU A 367 -0.18 3.17 -22.97
C GLU A 367 -0.34 3.31 -24.47
N ARG A 368 -1.51 3.79 -24.90
CA ARG A 368 -1.82 3.96 -26.32
C ARG A 368 -1.20 5.20 -26.94
N ARG A 369 -1.06 6.28 -26.17
CA ARG A 369 -0.69 7.62 -26.69
C ARG A 369 0.19 8.41 -25.73
N PRO A 370 1.36 7.91 -25.32
CA PRO A 370 2.23 8.61 -24.35
C PRO A 370 2.68 10.01 -24.85
N GLY A 371 2.86 10.17 -26.16
CA GLY A 371 3.20 11.46 -26.77
C GLY A 371 2.15 12.56 -26.58
N LEU A 372 0.84 12.21 -26.52
CA LEU A 372 -0.21 13.19 -26.23
C LEU A 372 -0.15 13.65 -24.77
N PHE A 373 0.10 12.75 -23.83
CA PHE A 373 0.29 13.10 -22.42
C PHE A 373 1.52 13.99 -22.25
N HIS A 374 2.62 13.65 -22.93
CA HIS A 374 3.82 14.49 -22.95
C HIS A 374 3.53 15.90 -23.48
N ALA A 375 2.92 16.01 -24.66
CA ALA A 375 2.57 17.30 -25.27
C ALA A 375 1.62 18.12 -24.36
N ALA A 376 0.63 17.45 -23.74
CA ALA A 376 -0.30 18.11 -22.83
C ALA A 376 0.38 18.67 -21.60
N LEU A 377 1.16 17.85 -20.88
CA LEU A 377 1.86 18.27 -19.65
C LEU A 377 2.92 19.35 -19.91
N THR A 378 3.62 19.27 -21.04
CA THR A 378 4.70 20.19 -21.37
C THR A 378 4.23 21.45 -22.08
N GLY A 379 3.13 21.39 -22.86
CA GLY A 379 2.65 22.49 -23.73
C GLY A 379 1.40 23.20 -23.20
N LEU A 380 0.47 22.48 -22.57
CA LEU A 380 -0.83 23.03 -22.20
C LEU A 380 -0.88 23.52 -20.75
N ARG A 381 -1.26 24.80 -20.54
CA ARG A 381 -1.44 25.38 -19.19
C ARG A 381 -2.47 24.61 -18.36
N PRO A 382 -3.65 24.19 -18.86
CA PRO A 382 -4.63 23.47 -18.06
C PRO A 382 -4.10 22.12 -17.53
N ALA A 383 -3.37 21.35 -18.34
CA ALA A 383 -2.79 20.07 -17.94
C ALA A 383 -1.72 20.25 -16.86
N TRP A 384 -0.85 21.27 -17.01
CA TRP A 384 0.14 21.63 -16.01
C TRP A 384 -0.50 22.10 -14.69
N ASN A 385 -1.58 22.89 -14.75
CA ASN A 385 -2.29 23.33 -13.55
C ASN A 385 -2.92 22.12 -12.84
N ALA A 386 -3.55 21.20 -13.58
CA ALA A 386 -4.08 19.96 -13.03
C ALA A 386 -2.99 19.13 -12.32
N PHE A 387 -1.82 18.98 -12.95
CA PHE A 387 -0.67 18.31 -12.33
C PHE A 387 -0.25 18.99 -11.03
N LYS A 388 -0.16 20.32 -10.99
CA LYS A 388 0.16 21.06 -9.76
C LYS A 388 -0.89 20.85 -8.68
N GLU A 389 -2.16 20.99 -9.00
CA GLU A 389 -3.26 20.84 -8.06
C GLU A 389 -3.26 19.45 -7.40
N ILE A 390 -3.03 18.39 -8.19
CA ILE A 390 -2.92 17.02 -7.68
C ILE A 390 -1.69 16.85 -6.79
N THR A 391 -0.51 17.26 -7.26
CA THR A 391 0.73 17.05 -6.50
C THR A 391 0.79 17.89 -5.23
N GLN A 392 0.13 19.03 -5.20
CA GLN A 392 0.01 19.92 -4.04
C GLN A 392 -1.11 19.52 -3.07
N GLY A 393 -2.03 18.64 -3.47
CA GLY A 393 -3.15 18.18 -2.65
C GLY A 393 -4.39 19.05 -2.72
N ALA A 394 -4.44 20.02 -3.65
CA ALA A 394 -5.63 20.85 -3.83
C ALA A 394 -6.83 20.06 -4.40
N THR A 395 -6.56 18.95 -5.08
CA THR A 395 -7.56 18.01 -5.58
C THR A 395 -6.94 16.63 -5.77
N SER A 396 -7.76 15.60 -5.81
CA SER A 396 -7.34 14.27 -6.25
C SER A 396 -7.59 14.06 -7.74
N LEU A 397 -6.94 13.05 -8.33
CA LEU A 397 -7.18 12.70 -9.74
C LEU A 397 -8.65 12.34 -9.98
N GLY A 398 -9.28 11.63 -9.04
CA GLY A 398 -10.69 11.27 -9.10
C GLY A 398 -11.63 12.46 -9.04
N GLU A 399 -11.38 13.42 -8.17
CA GLU A 399 -12.15 14.67 -8.05
C GLU A 399 -12.00 15.57 -9.26
N LEU A 400 -10.77 15.70 -9.78
CA LEU A 400 -10.47 16.51 -10.95
C LEU A 400 -11.26 16.02 -12.17
N VAL A 401 -11.32 14.70 -12.38
CA VAL A 401 -12.05 14.14 -13.52
C VAL A 401 -13.56 14.28 -13.29
N ARG A 402 -14.08 13.98 -12.09
CA ARG A 402 -15.52 14.13 -11.79
C ARG A 402 -16.01 15.57 -11.85
N GLY A 403 -15.20 16.52 -11.37
CA GLY A 403 -15.56 17.93 -11.30
C GLY A 403 -15.44 18.70 -12.62
N ARG A 404 -14.83 18.12 -13.68
CA ARG A 404 -14.56 18.83 -14.94
C ARG A 404 -15.11 18.06 -16.14
N PRO A 405 -16.28 18.44 -16.71
CA PRO A 405 -16.90 17.74 -17.85
C PRO A 405 -15.97 17.59 -19.06
N MET A 406 -15.10 18.58 -19.29
CA MET A 406 -14.09 18.51 -20.37
C MET A 406 -13.04 17.40 -20.11
N ALA A 407 -12.59 17.23 -18.85
CA ALA A 407 -11.67 16.18 -18.48
C ALA A 407 -12.31 14.79 -18.63
N GLN A 408 -13.59 14.66 -18.28
CA GLN A 408 -14.36 13.43 -18.50
C GLN A 408 -14.46 13.08 -19.99
N ARG A 409 -14.82 14.07 -20.84
CA ARG A 409 -14.92 13.88 -22.29
C ARG A 409 -13.57 13.54 -22.91
N ALA A 410 -12.50 14.22 -22.51
CA ALA A 410 -11.14 13.94 -22.98
C ALA A 410 -10.72 12.52 -22.61
N LEU A 411 -10.96 12.10 -21.36
CA LEU A 411 -10.64 10.75 -20.91
C LEU A 411 -11.49 9.70 -21.64
N ALA A 412 -12.78 9.95 -21.86
CA ALA A 412 -13.65 9.05 -22.61
C ALA A 412 -13.22 8.92 -24.08
N ALA A 413 -12.76 10.00 -24.71
CA ALA A 413 -12.24 9.97 -26.08
C ALA A 413 -10.91 9.20 -26.21
N LEU A 414 -10.10 9.20 -25.15
CA LEU A 414 -8.81 8.49 -25.11
C LEU A 414 -8.97 7.01 -24.71
N ASP A 415 -10.00 6.67 -23.95
CA ASP A 415 -10.34 5.31 -23.51
C ASP A 415 -11.80 4.99 -23.86
N PRO A 416 -12.11 4.68 -25.14
CA PRO A 416 -13.45 4.26 -25.53
C PRO A 416 -13.70 2.82 -25.06
N ARG A 417 -13.91 2.61 -23.76
CA ARG A 417 -14.53 1.37 -23.29
C ARG A 417 -15.99 1.41 -23.74
N PRO A 418 -16.52 0.33 -24.36
CA PRO A 418 -17.95 0.25 -24.59
C PRO A 418 -18.63 0.37 -23.23
N GLU A 419 -19.56 1.31 -23.10
CA GLU A 419 -20.47 1.34 -21.95
C GLU A 419 -21.02 -0.07 -21.81
N ARG A 420 -20.79 -0.73 -20.68
CA ARG A 420 -21.47 -1.98 -20.36
C ARG A 420 -22.95 -1.60 -20.31
N GLY A 421 -23.65 -1.98 -21.37
CA GLY A 421 -25.07 -1.74 -21.49
C GLY A 421 -25.76 -2.20 -20.22
N ALA A 422 -26.63 -1.36 -19.69
CA ALA A 422 -27.58 -1.73 -18.67
C ALA A 422 -28.24 -3.02 -19.11
N GLY A 423 -27.98 -4.11 -18.40
CA GLY A 423 -28.47 -5.43 -18.75
C GLY A 423 -29.98 -5.42 -18.84
N THR A 424 -30.48 -5.56 -20.07
CA THR A 424 -31.78 -6.15 -20.31
C THR A 424 -31.67 -7.61 -19.91
N GLY A 425 -32.40 -8.00 -18.88
CA GLY A 425 -32.48 -9.35 -18.38
C GLY A 425 -32.87 -10.32 -19.49
N PRO A 426 -32.49 -11.60 -19.41
CA PRO A 426 -32.89 -12.60 -20.36
C PRO A 426 -34.41 -12.81 -20.27
N ALA A 427 -35.10 -12.49 -21.35
CA ALA A 427 -36.48 -12.89 -21.56
C ALA A 427 -36.54 -14.43 -21.62
N GLU A 428 -37.32 -14.99 -20.74
CA GLU A 428 -37.79 -16.36 -20.78
C GLU A 428 -38.33 -16.70 -22.17
N ARG A 429 -37.77 -17.71 -22.80
CA ARG A 429 -38.46 -18.43 -23.89
C ARG A 429 -38.64 -19.86 -23.42
N GLU A 430 -39.83 -20.12 -22.87
CA GLU A 430 -40.48 -21.42 -22.94
C GLU A 430 -40.78 -21.76 -24.39
N THR A 431 -40.30 -22.85 -24.90
CA THR A 431 -40.98 -23.68 -25.88
C THR A 431 -40.62 -25.13 -25.64
N GLY A 432 -41.64 -25.89 -25.25
CA GLY A 432 -41.59 -27.32 -25.16
C GLY A 432 -41.64 -27.99 -26.52
N ALA A 433 -41.18 -29.20 -26.59
CA ALA A 433 -41.65 -30.36 -27.42
C ALA A 433 -40.74 -31.55 -27.08
N ALA A 434 -41.26 -32.50 -26.30
CA ALA A 434 -41.84 -33.78 -26.73
C ALA A 434 -40.81 -34.79 -27.26
N GLU A 435 -40.63 -35.78 -26.41
CA GLU A 435 -40.42 -37.22 -26.60
C GLU A 435 -40.12 -37.76 -28.02
N ARG A 436 -39.10 -38.60 -28.13
CA ARG A 436 -39.21 -39.97 -28.70
C ARG A 436 -38.03 -40.83 -28.27
N GLU A 437 -38.38 -41.90 -27.56
CA GLU A 437 -37.60 -43.12 -27.43
C GLU A 437 -37.31 -43.74 -28.80
N THR A 438 -36.16 -44.32 -29.00
CA THR A 438 -35.96 -45.59 -29.70
C THR A 438 -34.70 -46.26 -29.21
N ASP A 439 -34.95 -47.41 -28.65
CA ASP A 439 -34.14 -48.55 -28.31
C ASP A 439 -33.42 -49.14 -29.53
N THR A 440 -32.22 -49.64 -29.37
CA THR A 440 -31.51 -50.82 -29.93
C THR A 440 -30.02 -50.65 -29.57
N GLY A 441 -29.36 -51.49 -28.82
CA GLY A 441 -29.17 -52.92 -28.90
C GLY A 441 -27.86 -53.23 -29.66
N GLY A 442 -26.87 -53.88 -28.99
CA GLY A 442 -25.87 -54.69 -29.69
C GLY A 442 -24.37 -54.38 -29.33
N GLU A 443 -23.83 -55.16 -28.40
CA GLU A 443 -22.64 -56.06 -28.46
C GLU A 443 -21.35 -55.54 -29.13
N ALA A 444 -20.30 -55.47 -28.38
CA ALA A 444 -19.21 -56.43 -28.05
C ALA A 444 -17.94 -56.38 -28.93
N THR A 445 -16.83 -56.51 -28.21
CA THR A 445 -15.47 -57.00 -28.60
C THR A 445 -14.53 -56.07 -29.38
N SER A 446 -13.47 -55.61 -28.79
CA SER A 446 -12.13 -56.18 -28.58
C SER A 446 -11.29 -55.21 -27.76
#